data_0203c6678f4358d49b0dd1b8b55bea92
#
_entry.id   0203c6678f4358d49b0dd1b8b55bea92
#
_cell.length_a   1.000
_cell.length_b   1.000
_cell.length_c   1.000
_cell.angle_alpha   90.00
_cell.angle_beta   90.00
_cell.angle_gamma   90.00
#
_symmetry.space_group_name_H-M   'P 1'
#
loop_
_entity.id
_entity.type
_entity.pdbx_description
1 polymer ?
#
loop_
_entity_poly.entity_id
_entity_poly.type
_entity_poly.pdbx_seq_one_letter_code
_entity_poly.pdbx_strand_id
1 'polypeptide(L)'
;GIVWLLAENGYLKTYVISGLDTATVTLQNSQGAVAMDRESFTQNWNGVYLYLWKPPLGYSAPLAVSANSANSLQVNPPVIDWWQRQLQAINPDSERVISGGRYTPAIAQQVLVFQREQGLVADGILGRETLMRLNHLGGEAIPQLLGTD
;
A
#
# COMPACT_ATOMS: atom_id res chain seq x y z
N GLY A 1 11.65 1.10 -2.79
CA GLY A 1 11.20 0.36 -3.97
C GLY A 1 12.22 0.35 -5.09
N ILE A 2 11.94 -0.43 -6.12
CA ILE A 2 12.82 -0.59 -7.28
C ILE A 2 12.19 0.11 -8.48
N VAL A 3 13.01 0.85 -9.22
CA VAL A 3 12.62 1.59 -10.42
C VAL A 3 13.60 1.33 -11.55
N TRP A 4 13.16 1.60 -12.78
CA TRP A 4 13.99 1.55 -13.97
C TRP A 4 14.01 2.92 -14.63
N LEU A 5 15.19 3.48 -14.79
CA LEU A 5 15.41 4.76 -15.45
C LEU A 5 16.08 4.55 -16.80
N LEU A 6 15.66 5.31 -17.78
CA LEU A 6 16.31 5.38 -19.09
C LEU A 6 17.63 6.14 -18.95
N ALA A 7 18.72 5.50 -19.31
CA ALA A 7 20.05 6.13 -19.34
C ALA A 7 20.30 6.78 -20.71
N GLU A 8 21.29 7.68 -20.78
CA GLU A 8 21.67 8.40 -22.02
C GLU A 8 21.99 7.48 -23.20
N ASN A 9 22.43 6.27 -22.91
CA ASN A 9 22.72 5.26 -23.95
C ASN A 9 21.47 4.47 -24.40
N GLY A 10 20.28 4.85 -23.97
CA GLY A 10 19.00 4.24 -24.33
C GLY A 10 18.66 2.94 -23.60
N TYR A 11 19.51 2.47 -22.65
CA TYR A 11 19.23 1.30 -21.85
C TYR A 11 18.61 1.65 -20.52
N LEU A 12 17.74 0.76 -20.01
CA LEU A 12 17.17 0.88 -18.68
C LEU A 12 18.18 0.44 -17.63
N LYS A 13 18.40 1.30 -16.64
CA LYS A 13 19.17 0.99 -15.44
C LYS A 13 18.25 0.83 -14.24
N THR A 14 18.56 -0.16 -13.42
CA THR A 14 17.79 -0.47 -12.21
C THR A 14 18.36 0.27 -11.01
N TYR A 15 17.48 0.89 -10.24
CA TYR A 15 17.82 1.58 -9.00
C TYR A 15 16.85 1.21 -7.88
N VAL A 16 17.35 1.29 -6.66
CA VAL A 16 16.52 1.29 -5.45
C VAL A 16 16.31 2.74 -5.02
N ILE A 17 15.07 3.16 -4.86
CA ILE A 17 14.78 4.44 -4.20
C ILE A 17 15.06 4.23 -2.71
N SER A 18 16.05 4.95 -2.18
CA SER A 18 16.46 4.92 -0.77
C SER A 18 16.07 6.17 0.00
N GLY A 19 15.78 7.27 -0.70
CA GLY A 19 15.31 8.52 -0.11
C GLY A 19 14.43 9.30 -1.06
N LEU A 20 13.56 10.14 -0.50
CA LEU A 20 12.67 11.03 -1.23
C LEU A 20 12.44 12.28 -0.38
N ASP A 21 12.76 13.44 -0.92
CA ASP A 21 12.41 14.73 -0.34
C ASP A 21 11.61 15.60 -1.32
N THR A 22 11.39 16.86 -1.01
CA THR A 22 10.58 17.77 -1.83
C THR A 22 11.20 18.08 -3.19
N ALA A 23 12.53 18.01 -3.32
CA ALA A 23 13.29 18.40 -4.49
C ALA A 23 13.96 17.24 -5.20
N THR A 24 14.37 16.20 -4.45
CA THR A 24 15.22 15.13 -4.95
C THR A 24 14.70 13.73 -4.67
N VAL A 25 15.18 12.78 -5.48
CA VAL A 25 15.03 11.33 -5.29
C VAL A 25 16.43 10.76 -5.10
N THR A 26 16.67 10.09 -3.98
CA THR A 26 17.92 9.37 -3.76
C THR A 26 17.81 7.96 -4.33
N LEU A 27 18.65 7.68 -5.30
CA LEU A 27 18.73 6.43 -6.05
C LEU A 27 19.98 5.67 -5.67
N GLN A 28 19.87 4.36 -5.47
CA GLN A 28 21.00 3.50 -5.11
C GLN A 28 21.08 2.31 -6.06
N ASN A 29 22.30 1.98 -6.47
CA ASN A 29 22.64 0.77 -7.21
C ASN A 29 23.97 0.17 -6.70
N SER A 30 24.54 -0.80 -7.43
CA SER A 30 25.82 -1.45 -7.07
C SER A 30 27.03 -0.51 -7.12
N GLN A 31 26.91 0.66 -7.73
CA GLN A 31 27.99 1.65 -7.85
C GLN A 31 27.91 2.74 -6.76
N GLY A 32 26.82 2.77 -5.99
CA GLY A 32 26.63 3.73 -4.91
C GLY A 32 25.27 4.43 -4.98
N ALA A 33 25.14 5.49 -4.17
CA ALA A 33 23.94 6.32 -4.10
C ALA A 33 24.17 7.63 -4.87
N VAL A 34 23.13 8.10 -5.55
CA VAL A 34 23.09 9.38 -6.27
C VAL A 34 21.76 10.08 -6.03
N ALA A 35 21.82 11.38 -5.76
CA ALA A 35 20.62 12.22 -5.72
C ALA A 35 20.32 12.74 -7.13
N MET A 36 19.07 12.64 -7.53
CA MET A 36 18.53 13.14 -8.81
C MET A 36 17.39 14.08 -8.50
N ASP A 37 17.31 15.22 -9.18
CA ASP A 37 16.13 16.08 -9.06
C ASP A 37 14.86 15.38 -9.57
N ARG A 38 13.70 15.79 -9.04
CA ARG A 38 12.42 15.11 -9.33
C ARG A 38 11.98 15.25 -10.78
N GLU A 39 12.35 16.34 -11.45
CA GLU A 39 12.00 16.55 -12.84
C GLU A 39 12.79 15.59 -13.74
N SER A 40 14.11 15.51 -13.58
CA SER A 40 14.96 14.55 -14.25
C SER A 40 14.54 13.11 -13.97
N PHE A 41 14.19 12.80 -12.71
CA PHE A 41 13.67 11.48 -12.36
C PHE A 41 12.40 11.16 -13.16
N THR A 42 11.42 12.07 -13.19
CA THR A 42 10.14 11.86 -13.87
C THR A 42 10.31 11.70 -15.36
N GLN A 43 11.20 12.47 -15.98
CA GLN A 43 11.49 12.40 -17.42
C GLN A 43 12.13 11.06 -17.84
N ASN A 44 12.95 10.50 -16.97
CA ASN A 44 13.69 9.26 -17.27
C ASN A 44 13.03 7.99 -16.73
N TRP A 45 12.03 8.11 -15.86
CA TRP A 45 11.33 6.97 -15.28
C TRP A 45 10.34 6.35 -16.28
N ASN A 46 10.44 5.04 -16.47
CA ASN A 46 9.56 4.31 -17.38
C ASN A 46 8.14 4.04 -16.81
N GLY A 47 7.81 4.60 -15.63
CA GLY A 47 6.50 4.43 -14.97
C GLY A 47 6.35 3.13 -14.19
N VAL A 48 7.34 2.24 -14.20
CA VAL A 48 7.28 0.97 -13.47
C VAL A 48 7.94 1.10 -12.10
N TYR A 49 7.19 0.77 -11.06
CA TYR A 49 7.64 0.75 -9.67
C TYR A 49 7.37 -0.62 -9.06
N LEU A 50 8.42 -1.27 -8.58
CA LEU A 50 8.33 -2.52 -7.86
C LEU A 50 8.63 -2.29 -6.38
N TYR A 51 7.78 -2.82 -5.52
CA TYR A 51 7.99 -2.74 -4.08
C TYR A 51 7.81 -4.10 -3.42
N LEU A 52 8.51 -4.29 -2.31
CA LEU A 52 8.34 -5.44 -1.45
C LEU A 52 7.35 -5.07 -0.34
N TRP A 53 6.37 -5.92 -0.15
CA TRP A 53 5.36 -5.76 0.86
C TRP A 53 5.07 -7.10 1.54
N LYS A 54 4.94 -7.08 2.87
CA LYS A 54 4.53 -8.25 3.64
C LYS A 54 3.03 -8.16 3.88
N PRO A 55 2.22 -8.96 3.17
CA PRO A 55 0.78 -8.96 3.38
C PRO A 55 0.40 -9.53 4.75
N PRO A 56 -0.80 -9.21 5.27
CA PRO A 56 -1.37 -9.92 6.40
C PRO A 56 -1.47 -11.41 6.14
N LEU A 57 -1.39 -12.21 7.20
CA LEU A 57 -1.52 -13.67 7.08
C LEU A 57 -2.83 -14.04 6.38
N GLY A 58 -2.73 -14.88 5.36
CA GLY A 58 -3.86 -15.38 4.58
C GLY A 58 -4.33 -14.46 3.45
N TYR A 59 -3.72 -13.27 3.26
CA TYR A 59 -4.06 -12.43 2.12
C TYR A 59 -3.51 -13.01 0.81
N SER A 60 -4.40 -13.30 -0.12
CA SER A 60 -4.06 -13.82 -1.46
C SER A 60 -4.70 -13.03 -2.60
N ALA A 61 -5.83 -12.36 -2.31
CA ALA A 61 -6.58 -11.56 -3.27
C ALA A 61 -7.39 -10.46 -2.55
N PRO A 62 -7.78 -9.39 -3.26
CA PRO A 62 -8.67 -8.37 -2.72
C PRO A 62 -10.01 -8.95 -2.25
N LEU A 63 -10.54 -8.43 -1.14
CA LEU A 63 -11.86 -8.77 -0.63
C LEU A 63 -12.87 -7.68 -1.02
N ALA A 64 -13.96 -8.08 -1.62
CA ALA A 64 -15.02 -7.20 -2.07
C ALA A 64 -16.41 -7.81 -1.80
N VAL A 65 -17.42 -6.97 -1.70
CA VAL A 65 -18.82 -7.42 -1.73
C VAL A 65 -19.20 -7.66 -3.19
N SER A 66 -19.50 -8.91 -3.53
CA SER A 66 -19.94 -9.23 -4.90
C SER A 66 -21.38 -8.78 -5.13
N ALA A 67 -21.59 -7.97 -6.16
CA ALA A 67 -22.93 -7.52 -6.55
C ALA A 67 -23.86 -8.68 -7.01
N ASN A 68 -23.27 -9.80 -7.41
CA ASN A 68 -24.01 -10.93 -8.01
C ASN A 68 -24.26 -12.09 -7.04
N SER A 69 -23.88 -11.97 -5.78
CA SER A 69 -23.98 -13.09 -4.82
C SER A 69 -24.27 -12.58 -3.42
N ALA A 70 -25.54 -12.22 -3.19
CA ALA A 70 -26.00 -11.86 -1.83
C ALA A 70 -25.72 -12.97 -0.78
N ASN A 71 -25.43 -14.19 -1.22
CA ASN A 71 -25.21 -15.36 -0.38
C ASN A 71 -23.75 -15.88 -0.35
N SER A 72 -22.81 -15.34 -1.16
CA SER A 72 -21.40 -15.78 -1.11
C SER A 72 -20.49 -14.63 -0.78
N LEU A 73 -20.49 -14.24 0.49
CA LEU A 73 -19.50 -13.32 1.05
C LEU A 73 -18.15 -14.03 1.07
N GLN A 74 -17.11 -13.33 0.61
CA GLN A 74 -15.75 -13.84 0.71
C GLN A 74 -15.39 -14.07 2.18
N VAL A 75 -14.80 -15.23 2.47
CA VAL A 75 -14.43 -15.66 3.82
C VAL A 75 -12.91 -15.62 3.93
N ASN A 76 -12.41 -14.76 4.79
CA ASN A 76 -10.98 -14.67 5.09
C ASN A 76 -10.78 -14.16 6.52
N PRO A 77 -11.02 -15.01 7.54
CA PRO A 77 -10.95 -14.60 8.94
C PRO A 77 -9.63 -13.94 9.32
N PRO A 78 -8.43 -14.47 8.94
CA PRO A 78 -7.17 -13.85 9.34
C PRO A 78 -7.01 -12.41 8.85
N VAL A 79 -7.39 -12.14 7.59
CA VAL A 79 -7.26 -10.78 7.00
C VAL A 79 -8.28 -9.83 7.62
N ILE A 80 -9.51 -10.29 7.82
CA ILE A 80 -10.58 -9.46 8.40
C ILE A 80 -10.29 -9.13 9.87
N ASP A 81 -9.83 -10.11 10.65
CA ASP A 81 -9.42 -9.88 12.05
C ASP A 81 -8.19 -8.96 12.13
N TRP A 82 -7.24 -9.11 11.21
CA TRP A 82 -6.10 -8.21 11.13
C TRP A 82 -6.56 -6.79 10.79
N TRP A 83 -7.41 -6.61 9.78
CA TRP A 83 -8.00 -5.32 9.39
C TRP A 83 -8.62 -4.62 10.59
N GLN A 84 -9.50 -5.31 11.30
CA GLN A 84 -10.23 -4.71 12.43
C GLN A 84 -9.33 -4.36 13.61
N ARG A 85 -8.33 -5.20 13.91
CA ARG A 85 -7.34 -4.87 14.96
C ARG A 85 -6.54 -3.63 14.61
N GLN A 86 -6.04 -3.53 13.38
CA GLN A 86 -5.26 -2.37 12.94
C GLN A 86 -6.11 -1.10 12.90
N LEU A 87 -7.35 -1.21 12.42
CA LEU A 87 -8.27 -0.07 12.39
C LEU A 87 -8.55 0.45 13.80
N GLN A 88 -8.78 -0.43 14.78
CA GLN A 88 -8.97 -0.06 16.18
C GLN A 88 -7.71 0.53 16.81
N ALA A 89 -6.52 0.08 16.39
CA ALA A 89 -5.26 0.61 16.91
C ALA A 89 -5.05 2.09 16.50
N ILE A 90 -5.47 2.47 15.29
CA ILE A 90 -5.35 3.86 14.81
C ILE A 90 -6.59 4.72 15.13
N ASN A 91 -7.74 4.09 15.29
CA ASN A 91 -9.00 4.73 15.67
C ASN A 91 -9.72 3.88 16.72
N PRO A 92 -9.47 4.12 18.02
CA PRO A 92 -10.05 3.33 19.11
C PRO A 92 -11.59 3.37 19.18
N ASP A 93 -12.21 4.42 18.62
CA ASP A 93 -13.67 4.56 18.58
C ASP A 93 -14.31 3.78 17.41
N SER A 94 -13.50 3.17 16.58
CA SER A 94 -13.99 2.35 15.47
C SER A 94 -14.70 1.10 16.00
N GLU A 95 -15.97 0.93 15.63
CA GLU A 95 -16.77 -0.21 16.05
C GLU A 95 -16.28 -1.49 15.36
N ARG A 96 -16.10 -2.56 16.15
CA ARG A 96 -15.76 -3.87 15.63
C ARG A 96 -16.99 -4.57 15.05
N VAL A 97 -16.93 -4.94 13.77
CA VAL A 97 -17.98 -5.67 13.09
C VAL A 97 -17.85 -7.18 13.35
N ILE A 98 -18.87 -7.78 13.96
CA ILE A 98 -18.92 -9.24 14.14
C ILE A 98 -19.40 -9.86 12.84
N SER A 99 -18.48 -10.38 12.02
CA SER A 99 -18.76 -10.90 10.68
C SER A 99 -18.54 -12.42 10.54
N GLY A 100 -17.97 -13.06 11.57
CA GLY A 100 -17.56 -14.47 11.48
C GLY A 100 -16.48 -14.70 10.42
N GLY A 101 -15.60 -13.72 10.19
CA GLY A 101 -14.55 -13.78 9.20
C GLY A 101 -15.01 -13.60 7.76
N ARG A 102 -16.20 -13.06 7.55
CA ARG A 102 -16.80 -12.77 6.23
C ARG A 102 -16.65 -11.31 5.88
N TYR A 103 -16.35 -11.03 4.63
CA TYR A 103 -16.31 -9.65 4.11
C TYR A 103 -17.74 -9.17 3.86
N THR A 104 -18.34 -8.55 4.86
CA THR A 104 -19.73 -8.08 4.85
C THR A 104 -19.86 -6.65 4.31
N PRO A 105 -21.07 -6.20 3.91
CA PRO A 105 -21.30 -4.80 3.57
C PRO A 105 -20.90 -3.81 4.67
N ALA A 106 -21.04 -4.20 5.94
CA ALA A 106 -20.63 -3.36 7.06
C ALA A 106 -19.09 -3.18 7.10
N ILE A 107 -18.31 -4.24 6.84
CA ILE A 107 -16.85 -4.13 6.73
C ILE A 107 -16.48 -3.32 5.48
N ALA A 108 -17.14 -3.54 4.34
CA ALA A 108 -16.88 -2.76 3.13
C ALA A 108 -17.13 -1.26 3.35
N GLN A 109 -18.16 -0.92 4.14
CA GLN A 109 -18.41 0.47 4.53
C GLN A 109 -17.30 1.05 5.39
N GLN A 110 -16.76 0.29 6.36
CA GLN A 110 -15.60 0.74 7.14
C GLN A 110 -14.36 0.96 6.25
N VAL A 111 -14.11 0.04 5.31
CA VAL A 111 -13.03 0.17 4.32
C VAL A 111 -13.21 1.43 3.48
N LEU A 112 -14.41 1.70 3.00
CA LEU A 112 -14.73 2.86 2.18
C LEU A 112 -14.52 4.18 2.94
N VAL A 113 -14.91 4.24 4.21
CA VAL A 113 -14.66 5.41 5.08
C VAL A 113 -13.16 5.62 5.26
N PHE A 114 -12.43 4.57 5.65
CA PHE A 114 -10.98 4.63 5.78
C PHE A 114 -10.28 5.09 4.49
N GLN A 115 -10.67 4.55 3.34
CA GLN A 115 -10.11 4.95 2.04
C GLN A 115 -10.30 6.45 1.77
N ARG A 116 -11.50 6.99 2.05
CA ARG A 116 -11.76 8.45 1.91
C ARG A 116 -10.88 9.27 2.82
N GLU A 117 -10.77 8.90 4.09
CA GLU A 117 -9.95 9.61 5.08
C GLU A 117 -8.47 9.59 4.71
N GLN A 118 -8.02 8.53 4.04
CA GLN A 118 -6.63 8.36 3.64
C GLN A 118 -6.32 8.83 2.21
N GLY A 119 -7.28 9.42 1.50
CA GLY A 119 -7.11 9.91 0.13
C GLY A 119 -6.89 8.80 -0.90
N LEU A 120 -7.36 7.58 -0.61
CA LEU A 120 -7.34 6.45 -1.54
C LEU A 120 -8.60 6.44 -2.42
N VAL A 121 -8.58 5.62 -3.46
CA VAL A 121 -9.80 5.32 -4.22
C VAL A 121 -10.81 4.64 -3.29
N ALA A 122 -11.95 5.29 -3.05
CA ALA A 122 -12.97 4.83 -2.13
C ALA A 122 -13.95 3.88 -2.84
N ASP A 123 -13.51 2.65 -3.05
CA ASP A 123 -14.26 1.58 -3.73
C ASP A 123 -14.83 0.53 -2.78
N GLY A 124 -14.49 0.61 -1.49
CA GLY A 124 -14.89 -0.38 -0.49
C GLY A 124 -14.27 -1.75 -0.71
N ILE A 125 -13.19 -1.86 -1.48
CA ILE A 125 -12.44 -3.10 -1.69
C ILE A 125 -11.25 -3.13 -0.74
N LEU A 126 -11.14 -4.18 0.06
CA LEU A 126 -9.97 -4.39 0.92
C LEU A 126 -8.83 -4.98 0.08
N GLY A 127 -8.23 -4.12 -0.71
CA GLY A 127 -7.14 -4.41 -1.61
C GLY A 127 -5.77 -4.08 -1.01
N ARG A 128 -4.75 -4.37 -1.80
CA ARG A 128 -3.34 -4.18 -1.43
C ARG A 128 -3.04 -2.76 -0.92
N GLU A 129 -3.47 -1.74 -1.65
CA GLU A 129 -3.18 -0.33 -1.31
C GLU A 129 -3.78 0.06 0.04
N THR A 130 -5.02 -0.36 0.28
CA THR A 130 -5.72 -0.13 1.55
C THR A 130 -5.01 -0.81 2.72
N LEU A 131 -4.59 -2.07 2.55
CA LEU A 131 -3.86 -2.82 3.57
C LEU A 131 -2.48 -2.23 3.84
N MET A 132 -1.76 -1.82 2.81
CA MET A 132 -0.46 -1.16 2.95
C MET A 132 -0.58 0.17 3.69
N ARG A 133 -1.59 0.98 3.36
CA ARG A 133 -1.84 2.25 4.03
C ARG A 133 -2.15 2.06 5.51
N LEU A 134 -3.01 1.08 5.83
CA LEU A 134 -3.35 0.76 7.21
C LEU A 134 -2.12 0.25 7.99
N ASN A 135 -1.31 -0.60 7.37
CA ASN A 135 -0.08 -1.11 7.97
C ASN A 135 0.92 0.01 8.30
N HIS A 136 1.06 0.98 7.39
CA HIS A 136 1.89 2.16 7.61
C HIS A 136 1.42 2.99 8.83
N LEU A 137 0.11 3.18 8.98
CA LEU A 137 -0.46 3.93 10.10
C LEU A 137 -0.42 3.15 11.42
N GLY A 138 -0.55 1.82 11.36
CA GLY A 138 -0.54 0.93 12.53
C GLY A 138 0.84 0.75 13.17
N GLY A 139 1.89 1.36 12.61
CA GLY A 139 3.24 1.36 13.21
C GLY A 139 3.95 0.01 13.17
N GLU A 140 3.48 -0.95 12.37
CA GLU A 140 4.27 -2.16 12.11
C GLU A 140 5.59 -1.78 11.43
N ALA A 141 6.66 -2.51 11.76
CA ALA A 141 7.99 -2.27 11.17
C ALA A 141 7.97 -2.54 9.67
N ILE A 142 7.76 -1.49 8.89
CA ILE A 142 7.84 -1.50 7.43
C ILE A 142 9.12 -0.80 6.99
N PRO A 143 9.77 -1.24 5.90
CA PRO A 143 10.88 -0.52 5.32
C PRO A 143 10.42 0.90 4.93
N GLN A 144 11.02 1.90 5.53
CA GLN A 144 10.76 3.31 5.21
C GLN A 144 11.92 3.85 4.36
N LEU A 145 11.62 4.81 3.49
CA LEU A 145 12.65 5.61 2.86
C LEU A 145 13.31 6.46 3.95
N LEU A 146 14.64 6.48 3.98
CA LEU A 146 15.36 7.38 4.86
C LEU A 146 15.03 8.81 4.42
N GLY A 147 14.24 9.52 5.23
CA GLY A 147 14.11 10.96 5.09
C GLY A 147 15.44 11.59 5.48
N THR A 148 15.99 12.43 4.65
CA THR A 148 17.00 13.39 5.07
C THR A 148 16.26 14.56 5.70
N ASP A 149 16.34 14.68 7.03
CA ASP A 149 15.95 15.89 7.77
C ASP A 149 16.72 17.11 7.27
#